data_4522d8599e13ea9fc16dfd680c56368b
#
_entry.id   4522d8599e13ea9fc16dfd680c56368b
#
_cell.length_a   1.000
_cell.length_b   1.000
_cell.length_c   1.000
_cell.angle_alpha   90.00
_cell.angle_beta   90.00
_cell.angle_gamma   90.00
#
_symmetry.space_group_name_H-M   'P 1'
#
loop_
_entity.id
_entity.type
_entity.pdbx_description
1 polymer ?
#
loop_
_entity_poly.entity_id
_entity_poly.type
_entity_poly.pdbx_seq_one_letter_code
_entity_poly.pdbx_strand_id
1 'polypeptide(L)'
;MNIGAITDKGLVRKTNQDAIFSKVSPDNKIGLFVIADGMGGHYMGDLASNKIIQEFEQWWLRFEVAEFNKTDSECMDELKEVLNEANSYIYINYSRDKAISGSTIAVLLIYDKKYYMFNVGDTRIYMIDKNGVNLITVDHTLRTELENKTGVTETDIRNNPKRDALTKAVGTKSDISWHETEGMVEGKRFCICTDGIYKFVDDELLKKILVSHSSPQKICDKLVQLVLKAGAYDNYSMYYICPENKKQDGRTSAFCCIALLLIAIILFIIFR
;
A
#
# COMPACT_ATOMS: atom_id res chain seq x y z
N MET A 1 12.60 -7.32 4.65
CA MET A 1 11.63 -6.98 3.58
C MET A 1 12.33 -6.17 2.50
N ASN A 2 11.93 -6.31 1.23
CA ASN A 2 12.44 -5.49 0.15
C ASN A 2 11.27 -4.69 -0.43
N ILE A 3 11.42 -3.36 -0.56
CA ILE A 3 10.31 -2.43 -0.78
C ILE A 3 10.67 -1.48 -1.92
N GLY A 4 9.72 -1.22 -2.80
CA GLY A 4 9.70 -0.09 -3.70
C GLY A 4 8.57 0.84 -3.30
N ALA A 5 8.78 2.15 -3.43
CA ALA A 5 7.79 3.15 -3.05
C ALA A 5 7.86 4.36 -3.98
N ILE A 6 6.71 4.97 -4.20
CA ILE A 6 6.61 6.25 -4.87
C ILE A 6 5.32 6.96 -4.44
N THR A 7 5.39 8.28 -4.37
CA THR A 7 4.24 9.18 -4.27
C THR A 7 4.57 10.45 -5.03
N ASP A 8 3.65 10.93 -5.83
CA ASP A 8 3.85 12.15 -6.62
C ASP A 8 2.50 12.82 -6.94
N LYS A 9 2.52 14.13 -7.10
CA LYS A 9 1.32 14.91 -7.42
C LYS A 9 0.80 14.73 -8.84
N GLY A 10 1.55 14.09 -9.72
CA GLY A 10 1.25 14.02 -11.14
C GLY A 10 1.53 15.32 -11.89
N LEU A 11 1.10 15.36 -13.15
CA LEU A 11 1.39 16.49 -14.06
C LEU A 11 0.32 17.59 -14.03
N VAL A 12 -0.88 17.30 -13.54
CA VAL A 12 -2.06 18.17 -13.64
C VAL A 12 -2.48 18.75 -12.29
N ARG A 13 -2.41 17.97 -11.23
CA ARG A 13 -2.78 18.42 -9.89
C ARG A 13 -1.78 19.47 -9.36
N LYS A 14 -2.26 20.41 -8.55
CA LYS A 14 -1.42 21.45 -7.93
C LYS A 14 -0.71 20.93 -6.67
N THR A 15 -1.39 20.07 -5.91
CA THR A 15 -0.92 19.48 -4.65
C THR A 15 -1.00 17.97 -4.74
N ASN A 16 -0.20 17.29 -3.94
CA ASN A 16 -0.36 15.87 -3.69
C ASN A 16 -1.28 15.71 -2.48
N GLN A 17 -2.46 15.14 -2.69
CA GLN A 17 -3.43 14.81 -1.64
C GLN A 17 -3.28 13.37 -1.16
N ASP A 18 -2.46 12.57 -1.85
CA ASP A 18 -2.03 11.26 -1.35
C ASP A 18 -1.01 11.45 -0.23
N ALA A 19 -1.09 10.61 0.77
CA ALA A 19 -0.09 10.50 1.83
C ALA A 19 0.27 9.03 2.06
N ILE A 20 1.55 8.76 2.32
CA ILE A 20 2.04 7.40 2.50
C ILE A 20 2.92 7.29 3.75
N PHE A 21 2.87 6.14 4.42
CA PHE A 21 3.74 5.82 5.54
C PHE A 21 4.17 4.36 5.47
N SER A 22 5.46 4.12 5.74
CA SER A 22 5.93 2.75 5.96
C SER A 22 7.08 2.70 6.94
N LYS A 23 7.08 1.68 7.77
CA LYS A 23 8.16 1.33 8.68
C LYS A 23 8.31 -0.18 8.76
N VAL A 24 9.52 -0.61 9.04
CA VAL A 24 9.88 -2.02 9.21
C VAL A 24 10.75 -2.15 10.46
N SER A 25 10.48 -3.17 11.29
CA SER A 25 11.27 -3.47 12.47
C SER A 25 12.72 -3.83 12.09
N PRO A 26 13.71 -3.60 12.98
CA PRO A 26 15.12 -3.86 12.70
C PRO A 26 15.40 -5.32 12.28
N ASP A 27 14.64 -6.28 12.79
CA ASP A 27 14.76 -7.71 12.45
C ASP A 27 14.00 -8.11 11.17
N ASN A 28 13.35 -7.15 10.49
CA ASN A 28 12.56 -7.34 9.28
C ASN A 28 11.34 -8.29 9.43
N LYS A 29 10.86 -8.53 10.64
CA LYS A 29 9.70 -9.40 10.86
C LYS A 29 8.38 -8.64 10.85
N ILE A 30 8.40 -7.38 11.30
CA ILE A 30 7.20 -6.55 11.37
C ILE A 30 7.34 -5.40 10.37
N GLY A 31 6.30 -5.16 9.58
CA GLY A 31 6.26 -4.03 8.65
C GLY A 31 4.85 -3.46 8.55
N LEU A 32 4.73 -2.15 8.67
CA LEU A 32 3.49 -1.41 8.50
C LEU A 32 3.57 -0.55 7.25
N PHE A 33 2.56 -0.65 6.38
CA PHE A 33 2.44 0.10 5.14
C PHE A 33 1.05 0.71 5.06
N VAL A 34 0.98 2.01 4.88
CA VAL A 34 -0.26 2.77 4.83
C VAL A 34 -0.23 3.73 3.65
N ILE A 35 -1.31 3.73 2.87
CA ILE A 35 -1.58 4.74 1.83
C ILE A 35 -2.95 5.33 2.12
N ALA A 36 -3.05 6.65 2.06
CA ALA A 36 -4.26 7.43 2.20
C ALA A 36 -4.37 8.38 1.01
N ASP A 37 -5.48 8.32 0.26
CA ASP A 37 -5.80 9.20 -0.86
C ASP A 37 -6.85 10.20 -0.40
N GLY A 38 -6.45 11.45 -0.31
CA GLY A 38 -7.27 12.53 0.22
C GLY A 38 -8.30 13.05 -0.77
N MET A 39 -9.56 13.07 -0.36
CA MET A 39 -10.67 13.61 -1.14
C MET A 39 -11.23 14.89 -0.52
N GLY A 40 -11.53 15.89 -1.36
CA GLY A 40 -12.13 17.14 -0.92
C GLY A 40 -11.68 18.34 -1.74
N GLY A 41 -12.46 19.41 -1.73
CA GLY A 41 -12.14 20.63 -2.49
C GLY A 41 -10.93 21.38 -1.90
N HIS A 42 -10.03 21.82 -2.76
CA HIS A 42 -8.86 22.70 -2.53
C HIS A 42 -7.79 22.14 -1.55
N TYR A 43 -7.90 22.30 -0.24
CA TYR A 43 -6.84 21.95 0.72
C TYR A 43 -7.29 20.94 1.78
N MET A 44 -8.54 20.45 1.68
CA MET A 44 -9.10 19.66 2.77
C MET A 44 -8.79 18.16 2.62
N GLY A 45 -8.49 17.68 1.40
CA GLY A 45 -8.13 16.29 1.15
C GLY A 45 -6.73 15.96 1.68
N ASP A 46 -5.74 16.84 1.43
CA ASP A 46 -4.38 16.67 1.95
C ASP A 46 -4.31 16.73 3.48
N LEU A 47 -5.14 17.55 4.12
CA LEU A 47 -5.27 17.56 5.58
C LEU A 47 -5.80 16.23 6.13
N ALA A 48 -6.79 15.63 5.45
CA ALA A 48 -7.38 14.37 5.87
C ALA A 48 -6.39 13.21 5.72
N SER A 49 -5.78 13.05 4.55
CA SER A 49 -4.80 11.99 4.31
C SER A 49 -3.57 12.10 5.23
N ASN A 50 -3.02 13.33 5.37
CA ASN A 50 -1.89 13.56 6.27
C ASN A 50 -2.25 13.33 7.74
N LYS A 51 -3.48 13.67 8.20
CA LYS A 51 -3.91 13.38 9.56
C LYS A 51 -3.93 11.88 9.84
N ILE A 52 -4.45 11.08 8.91
CA ILE A 52 -4.42 9.61 9.02
C ILE A 52 -2.98 9.13 9.17
N ILE A 53 -2.10 9.53 8.26
CA ILE A 53 -0.70 9.11 8.29
C ILE A 53 -0.01 9.49 9.59
N GLN A 54 -0.25 10.69 10.12
CA GLN A 54 0.30 11.12 11.41
C GLN A 54 -0.12 10.21 12.57
N GLU A 55 -1.38 9.77 12.61
CA GLU A 55 -1.85 8.87 13.68
C GLU A 55 -1.19 7.48 13.59
N PHE A 56 -1.05 6.93 12.39
CA PHE A 56 -0.35 5.65 12.19
C PHE A 56 1.16 5.76 12.49
N GLU A 57 1.79 6.88 12.15
CA GLU A 57 3.18 7.17 12.53
C GLU A 57 3.36 7.25 14.05
N GLN A 58 2.48 7.95 14.75
CA GLN A 58 2.49 8.04 16.21
C GLN A 58 2.29 6.65 16.85
N TRP A 59 1.39 5.83 16.33
CA TRP A 59 1.23 4.45 16.78
C TRP A 59 2.53 3.67 16.63
N TRP A 60 3.18 3.74 15.45
CA TRP A 60 4.44 3.03 15.23
C TRP A 60 5.54 3.47 16.19
N LEU A 61 5.67 4.76 16.46
CA LEU A 61 6.66 5.29 17.42
C LEU A 61 6.43 4.74 18.83
N ARG A 62 5.17 4.64 19.29
CA ARG A 62 4.84 4.02 20.58
C ARG A 62 5.16 2.53 20.59
N PHE A 63 4.88 1.83 19.51
CA PHE A 63 5.17 0.41 19.35
C PHE A 63 6.68 0.12 19.33
N GLU A 64 7.47 0.98 18.69
CA GLU A 64 8.94 0.93 18.68
C GLU A 64 9.53 1.18 20.07
N VAL A 65 9.03 2.19 20.79
CA VAL A 65 9.42 2.48 22.19
C VAL A 65 9.07 1.32 23.12
N ALA A 66 7.98 0.60 22.87
CA ALA A 66 7.61 -0.62 23.58
C ALA A 66 8.41 -1.87 23.10
N GLU A 67 9.50 -1.67 22.33
CA GLU A 67 10.38 -2.74 21.85
C GLU A 67 9.63 -3.83 21.05
N PHE A 68 8.57 -3.44 20.32
CA PHE A 68 7.70 -4.34 19.54
C PHE A 68 7.07 -5.47 20.38
N ASN A 69 6.87 -5.24 21.66
CA ASN A 69 6.36 -6.24 22.62
C ASN A 69 4.83 -6.29 22.64
N LYS A 70 4.21 -6.66 21.51
CA LYS A 70 2.77 -6.89 21.36
C LYS A 70 2.53 -8.04 20.41
N THR A 71 1.41 -8.71 20.55
CA THR A 71 0.96 -9.73 19.61
C THR A 71 0.41 -9.10 18.34
N ASP A 72 0.29 -9.90 17.27
CA ASP A 72 -0.33 -9.48 16.01
C ASP A 72 -1.78 -9.00 16.21
N SER A 73 -2.56 -9.67 17.04
CA SER A 73 -3.94 -9.28 17.37
C SER A 73 -4.00 -7.93 18.09
N GLU A 74 -3.17 -7.72 19.12
CA GLU A 74 -3.09 -6.44 19.82
C GLU A 74 -2.72 -5.29 18.88
N CYS A 75 -1.77 -5.52 17.96
CA CYS A 75 -1.41 -4.53 16.95
C CYS A 75 -2.60 -4.20 16.04
N MET A 76 -3.35 -5.20 15.60
CA MET A 76 -4.51 -4.98 14.73
C MET A 76 -5.64 -4.23 15.43
N ASP A 77 -5.94 -4.59 16.68
CA ASP A 77 -6.96 -3.91 17.46
C ASP A 77 -6.60 -2.43 17.67
N GLU A 78 -5.35 -2.14 18.02
CA GLU A 78 -4.88 -0.76 18.17
C GLU A 78 -4.87 0.02 16.84
N LEU A 79 -4.49 -0.60 15.72
CA LEU A 79 -4.52 0.07 14.41
C LEU A 79 -5.97 0.41 13.98
N LYS A 80 -6.96 -0.42 14.36
CA LYS A 80 -8.37 -0.12 14.16
C LYS A 80 -8.86 1.03 15.06
N GLU A 81 -8.37 1.10 16.29
CA GLU A 81 -8.63 2.23 17.19
C GLU A 81 -8.04 3.53 16.62
N VAL A 82 -6.80 3.49 16.16
CA VAL A 82 -6.14 4.64 15.47
C VAL A 82 -6.98 5.12 14.29
N LEU A 83 -7.53 4.20 13.49
CA LEU A 83 -8.41 4.56 12.39
C LEU A 83 -9.70 5.23 12.87
N ASN A 84 -10.33 4.73 13.94
CA ASN A 84 -11.53 5.32 14.52
C ASN A 84 -11.27 6.72 15.09
N GLU A 85 -10.14 6.93 15.75
CA GLU A 85 -9.72 8.24 16.25
C GLU A 85 -9.48 9.23 15.11
N ALA A 86 -8.75 8.81 14.07
CA ALA A 86 -8.53 9.62 12.88
C ALA A 86 -9.85 9.98 12.18
N ASN A 87 -10.76 9.00 12.03
CA ASN A 87 -12.09 9.23 11.48
C ASN A 87 -12.87 10.29 12.27
N SER A 88 -12.93 10.14 13.59
CA SER A 88 -13.63 11.05 14.46
C SER A 88 -13.06 12.47 14.39
N TYR A 89 -11.72 12.57 14.39
CA TYR A 89 -11.04 13.86 14.27
C TYR A 89 -11.36 14.57 12.94
N ILE A 90 -11.25 13.86 11.83
CA ILE A 90 -11.51 14.41 10.49
C ILE A 90 -12.99 14.81 10.36
N TYR A 91 -13.91 13.95 10.81
CA TYR A 91 -15.35 14.21 10.77
C TYR A 91 -15.71 15.47 11.54
N ILE A 92 -15.17 15.66 12.75
CA ILE A 92 -15.48 16.81 13.60
C ILE A 92 -14.84 18.10 13.07
N ASN A 93 -13.59 18.03 12.60
CA ASN A 93 -12.81 19.24 12.32
C ASN A 93 -12.81 19.65 10.85
N TYR A 94 -12.96 18.71 9.91
CA TYR A 94 -12.81 18.96 8.48
C TYR A 94 -14.10 18.80 7.67
N SER A 95 -15.13 18.10 8.20
CA SER A 95 -16.40 17.88 7.49
C SER A 95 -17.52 18.83 7.90
N ARG A 96 -17.18 19.99 8.51
CA ARG A 96 -18.15 21.02 8.85
C ARG A 96 -18.47 21.90 7.63
N ASP A 97 -19.71 22.39 7.58
CA ASP A 97 -20.18 23.43 6.63
C ASP A 97 -20.25 23.03 5.15
N LYS A 98 -20.78 21.83 4.84
CA LYS A 98 -21.07 21.34 3.48
C LYS A 98 -19.86 21.00 2.59
N ALA A 99 -18.64 21.17 3.04
CA ALA A 99 -17.48 20.64 2.36
C ALA A 99 -17.19 19.23 2.90
N ILE A 100 -17.47 18.21 2.10
CA ILE A 100 -17.09 16.83 2.46
C ILE A 100 -15.58 16.72 2.29
N SER A 101 -14.89 16.59 3.41
CA SER A 101 -13.47 16.24 3.44
C SER A 101 -13.32 14.82 3.98
N GLY A 102 -12.41 14.07 3.43
CA GLY A 102 -12.15 12.72 3.85
C GLY A 102 -10.94 12.14 3.14
N SER A 103 -10.70 10.88 3.37
CA SER A 103 -9.64 10.15 2.69
C SER A 103 -10.00 8.68 2.54
N THR A 104 -9.52 8.04 1.51
CA THR A 104 -9.39 6.59 1.49
C THR A 104 -8.30 6.16 2.46
N ILE A 105 -8.23 4.88 2.77
CA ILE A 105 -7.08 4.26 3.43
C ILE A 105 -6.95 2.80 3.01
N ALA A 106 -5.71 2.37 2.81
CA ALA A 106 -5.33 0.97 2.75
C ALA A 106 -4.16 0.72 3.68
N VAL A 107 -4.32 -0.23 4.59
CA VAL A 107 -3.31 -0.62 5.59
C VAL A 107 -2.93 -2.07 5.36
N LEU A 108 -1.62 -2.33 5.33
CA LEU A 108 -1.04 -3.66 5.35
C LEU A 108 -0.06 -3.76 6.52
N LEU A 109 -0.37 -4.61 7.48
CA LEU A 109 0.55 -5.03 8.52
C LEU A 109 1.10 -6.40 8.15
N ILE A 110 2.43 -6.52 8.09
CA ILE A 110 3.13 -7.80 8.05
C ILE A 110 3.66 -8.04 9.45
N TYR A 111 3.31 -9.19 10.03
CA TYR A 111 3.74 -9.57 11.35
C TYR A 111 4.28 -11.01 11.30
N ASP A 112 5.59 -11.16 11.38
CA ASP A 112 6.32 -12.42 11.21
C ASP A 112 5.91 -13.14 9.91
N LYS A 113 5.15 -14.22 9.98
CA LYS A 113 4.71 -15.02 8.83
C LYS A 113 3.30 -14.70 8.34
N LYS A 114 2.63 -13.75 8.97
CA LYS A 114 1.26 -13.36 8.63
C LYS A 114 1.19 -11.97 8.03
N TYR A 115 0.15 -11.72 7.27
CA TYR A 115 -0.27 -10.38 6.89
C TYR A 115 -1.70 -10.14 7.35
N TYR A 116 -1.97 -8.89 7.68
CA TYR A 116 -3.26 -8.34 8.01
C TYR A 116 -3.49 -7.10 7.18
N MET A 117 -4.66 -6.93 6.63
CA MET A 117 -4.99 -5.71 5.94
C MET A 117 -6.42 -5.25 6.23
N PHE A 118 -6.64 -3.95 6.15
CA PHE A 118 -7.97 -3.36 6.07
C PHE A 118 -7.96 -2.15 5.13
N ASN A 119 -9.12 -1.87 4.53
CA ASN A 119 -9.29 -0.70 3.67
C ASN A 119 -10.63 -0.02 3.83
N VAL A 120 -10.64 1.30 3.56
CA VAL A 120 -11.82 2.14 3.36
C VAL A 120 -11.60 2.97 2.10
N GLY A 121 -12.56 2.97 1.18
CA GLY A 121 -12.42 3.63 -0.11
C GLY A 121 -11.96 2.69 -1.19
N ASP A 122 -11.28 3.22 -2.20
CA ASP A 122 -10.85 2.51 -3.41
C ASP A 122 -9.32 2.48 -3.60
N THR A 123 -8.55 2.83 -2.57
CA THR A 123 -7.12 2.48 -2.54
C THR A 123 -6.97 0.97 -2.42
N ARG A 124 -6.24 0.36 -3.34
CA ARG A 124 -6.20 -1.08 -3.56
C ARG A 124 -4.96 -1.74 -2.99
N ILE A 125 -5.13 -2.99 -2.52
CA ILE A 125 -4.04 -3.92 -2.22
C ILE A 125 -4.18 -5.14 -3.12
N TYR A 126 -3.18 -5.37 -3.94
CA TYR A 126 -3.03 -6.59 -4.72
C TYR A 126 -2.06 -7.53 -4.02
N MET A 127 -2.44 -8.80 -3.91
CA MET A 127 -1.59 -9.89 -3.49
C MET A 127 -1.10 -10.65 -4.72
N ILE A 128 0.20 -10.88 -4.80
CA ILE A 128 0.86 -11.58 -5.89
C ILE A 128 1.46 -12.87 -5.36
N ASP A 129 1.05 -14.00 -5.91
CA ASP A 129 1.56 -15.32 -5.59
C ASP A 129 1.80 -16.17 -6.84
N LYS A 130 2.00 -17.48 -6.67
CA LYS A 130 2.20 -18.43 -7.78
C LYS A 130 0.98 -18.58 -8.70
N ASN A 131 -0.21 -18.21 -8.25
CA ASN A 131 -1.46 -18.28 -9.01
C ASN A 131 -1.74 -16.99 -9.80
N GLY A 132 -0.94 -15.93 -9.57
CA GLY A 132 -1.07 -14.65 -10.27
C GLY A 132 -1.28 -13.46 -9.34
N VAL A 133 -2.10 -12.50 -9.78
CA VAL A 133 -2.42 -11.25 -9.07
C VAL A 133 -3.88 -11.28 -8.63
N ASN A 134 -4.12 -11.13 -7.35
CA ASN A 134 -5.43 -11.07 -6.74
C ASN A 134 -5.64 -9.73 -6.04
N LEU A 135 -6.74 -9.04 -6.35
CA LEU A 135 -7.19 -7.89 -5.57
C LEU A 135 -7.77 -8.42 -4.25
N ILE A 136 -7.20 -8.00 -3.12
CA ILE A 136 -7.64 -8.44 -1.78
C ILE A 136 -8.39 -7.37 -1.00
N THR A 137 -8.45 -6.14 -1.49
CA THR A 137 -9.34 -5.08 -1.01
C THR A 137 -10.68 -5.12 -1.73
N VAL A 138 -11.68 -4.50 -1.12
CA VAL A 138 -12.98 -4.23 -1.76
C VAL A 138 -13.10 -2.73 -1.96
N ASP A 139 -13.31 -2.31 -3.22
CA ASP A 139 -13.54 -0.90 -3.52
C ASP A 139 -14.90 -0.46 -2.95
N HIS A 140 -14.90 0.56 -2.12
CA HIS A 140 -16.13 1.18 -1.64
C HIS A 140 -16.58 2.29 -2.59
N THR A 141 -17.06 1.88 -3.76
CA THR A 141 -17.57 2.77 -4.82
C THR A 141 -19.01 2.42 -5.17
N LEU A 142 -19.70 3.38 -5.81
CA LEU A 142 -21.05 3.15 -6.29
C LEU A 142 -21.09 1.99 -7.32
N ARG A 143 -20.03 1.81 -8.10
CA ARG A 143 -19.87 0.67 -9.02
C ARG A 143 -20.04 -0.65 -8.26
N THR A 144 -19.25 -0.87 -7.21
CA THR A 144 -19.27 -2.11 -6.41
C THR A 144 -20.63 -2.33 -5.74
N GLU A 145 -21.28 -1.26 -5.27
CA GLU A 145 -22.64 -1.36 -4.72
C GLU A 145 -23.67 -1.78 -5.80
N LEU A 146 -23.56 -1.23 -7.02
CA LEU A 146 -24.46 -1.56 -8.12
C LEU A 146 -24.22 -2.99 -8.65
N GLU A 147 -22.98 -3.46 -8.73
CA GLU A 147 -22.61 -4.83 -9.13
C GLU A 147 -23.25 -5.87 -8.20
N ASN A 148 -23.39 -5.56 -6.92
CA ASN A 148 -24.02 -6.42 -5.92
C ASN A 148 -25.56 -6.28 -5.88
N LYS A 149 -26.16 -5.40 -6.68
CA LYS A 149 -27.58 -5.13 -6.64
C LYS A 149 -28.34 -5.92 -7.69
N THR A 150 -29.36 -6.65 -7.26
CA THR A 150 -30.21 -7.45 -8.17
C THR A 150 -30.92 -6.54 -9.21
N GLY A 151 -30.89 -6.94 -10.47
CA GLY A 151 -31.60 -6.25 -11.56
C GLY A 151 -30.84 -5.07 -12.19
N VAL A 152 -29.61 -4.80 -11.76
CA VAL A 152 -28.72 -3.83 -12.41
C VAL A 152 -27.85 -4.56 -13.43
N THR A 153 -27.77 -4.02 -14.64
CA THR A 153 -26.94 -4.59 -15.72
C THR A 153 -25.57 -3.90 -15.78
N GLU A 154 -24.57 -4.58 -16.36
CA GLU A 154 -23.26 -3.97 -16.64
C GLU A 154 -23.38 -2.69 -17.49
N THR A 155 -24.37 -2.62 -18.38
CA THR A 155 -24.63 -1.43 -19.20
C THR A 155 -25.12 -0.26 -18.32
N ASP A 156 -25.98 -0.52 -17.34
CA ASP A 156 -26.45 0.50 -16.41
C ASP A 156 -25.31 1.08 -15.58
N ILE A 157 -24.41 0.21 -15.12
CA ILE A 157 -23.23 0.61 -14.37
C ILE A 157 -22.30 1.46 -15.24
N ARG A 158 -22.01 0.98 -16.45
CA ARG A 158 -21.12 1.67 -17.40
C ARG A 158 -21.61 3.07 -17.76
N ASN A 159 -22.89 3.22 -17.93
CA ASN A 159 -23.53 4.51 -18.29
C ASN A 159 -23.74 5.44 -17.08
N ASN A 160 -23.51 4.99 -15.85
CA ASN A 160 -23.66 5.82 -14.69
C ASN A 160 -22.43 6.74 -14.52
N PRO A 161 -22.59 8.09 -14.64
CA PRO A 161 -21.47 9.01 -14.55
C PRO A 161 -20.86 9.09 -13.14
N LYS A 162 -21.56 8.59 -12.12
CA LYS A 162 -21.10 8.55 -10.72
C LYS A 162 -20.59 7.18 -10.29
N ARG A 163 -20.44 6.23 -11.20
CA ARG A 163 -20.06 4.86 -10.86
C ARG A 163 -18.79 4.77 -9.99
N ASP A 164 -17.84 5.66 -10.24
CA ASP A 164 -16.56 5.67 -9.54
C ASP A 164 -16.56 6.57 -8.29
N ALA A 165 -17.75 7.11 -7.91
CA ALA A 165 -17.86 7.90 -6.69
C ALA A 165 -17.71 7.00 -5.45
N LEU A 166 -16.93 7.46 -4.48
CA LEU A 166 -16.74 6.78 -3.21
C LEU A 166 -18.06 6.74 -2.41
N THR A 167 -18.38 5.59 -1.86
CA THR A 167 -19.52 5.39 -0.95
C THR A 167 -19.11 5.35 0.51
N LYS A 168 -17.79 5.11 0.75
CA LYS A 168 -17.18 5.19 2.07
C LYS A 168 -15.80 5.85 1.97
N ALA A 169 -15.55 6.76 2.91
CA ALA A 169 -14.24 7.37 3.14
C ALA A 169 -14.09 7.75 4.61
N VAL A 170 -12.88 7.74 5.12
CA VAL A 170 -12.53 8.18 6.47
C VAL A 170 -12.88 9.66 6.61
N GLY A 171 -13.55 10.03 7.71
CA GLY A 171 -13.92 11.41 8.03
C GLY A 171 -15.22 11.90 7.40
N THR A 172 -15.92 11.08 6.60
CA THR A 172 -17.17 11.50 5.94
C THR A 172 -18.42 11.21 6.78
N LYS A 173 -18.33 10.31 7.75
CA LYS A 173 -19.41 9.92 8.67
C LYS A 173 -18.83 9.74 10.08
N SER A 174 -19.71 9.83 11.10
CA SER A 174 -19.32 9.56 12.49
C SER A 174 -18.82 8.12 12.68
N ASP A 175 -19.50 7.18 12.02
CA ASP A 175 -19.19 5.76 12.08
C ASP A 175 -18.46 5.32 10.82
N ILE A 176 -17.41 4.53 10.98
CA ILE A 176 -16.63 3.99 9.89
C ILE A 176 -16.69 2.45 9.91
N SER A 177 -16.80 1.87 8.73
CA SER A 177 -16.65 0.43 8.53
C SER A 177 -15.64 0.16 7.42
N TRP A 178 -14.86 -0.88 7.60
CA TRP A 178 -13.80 -1.28 6.68
C TRP A 178 -14.02 -2.71 6.17
N HIS A 179 -13.32 -3.05 5.11
CA HIS A 179 -13.11 -4.43 4.70
C HIS A 179 -11.76 -4.89 5.24
N GLU A 180 -11.68 -6.12 5.76
CA GLU A 180 -10.44 -6.68 6.28
C GLU A 180 -10.22 -8.11 5.83
N THR A 181 -8.96 -8.51 5.70
CA THR A 181 -8.56 -9.91 5.48
C THR A 181 -7.16 -10.15 6.04
N GLU A 182 -6.84 -11.42 6.27
CA GLU A 182 -5.55 -11.87 6.77
C GLU A 182 -5.08 -13.15 6.10
N GLY A 183 -3.83 -13.52 6.30
CA GLY A 183 -3.29 -14.77 5.80
C GLY A 183 -1.78 -14.90 6.00
N MET A 184 -1.20 -15.94 5.40
CA MET A 184 0.25 -16.18 5.47
C MET A 184 0.98 -15.42 4.38
N VAL A 185 2.20 -14.92 4.67
CA VAL A 185 3.05 -14.16 3.71
C VAL A 185 3.89 -15.05 2.82
N GLU A 186 4.03 -16.34 3.15
CA GLU A 186 4.92 -17.26 2.42
C GLU A 186 4.63 -17.28 0.92
N GLY A 187 5.65 -17.02 0.11
CA GLY A 187 5.55 -16.97 -1.35
C GLY A 187 4.73 -15.81 -1.90
N LYS A 188 4.36 -14.82 -1.08
CA LYS A 188 3.53 -13.69 -1.47
C LYS A 188 4.30 -12.38 -1.55
N ARG A 189 3.85 -11.53 -2.44
CA ARG A 189 4.26 -10.13 -2.59
C ARG A 189 3.00 -9.28 -2.59
N PHE A 190 3.13 -8.00 -2.27
CA PHE A 190 1.99 -7.10 -2.20
C PHE A 190 2.26 -5.83 -3.01
N CYS A 191 1.20 -5.29 -3.60
CA CYS A 191 1.21 -3.96 -4.18
C CYS A 191 0.05 -3.17 -3.59
N ILE A 192 0.35 -2.03 -2.99
CA ILE A 192 -0.66 -1.07 -2.52
C ILE A 192 -0.60 0.11 -3.47
N CYS A 193 -1.73 0.59 -3.99
CA CYS A 193 -1.72 1.77 -4.86
C CYS A 193 -3.05 2.54 -4.85
N THR A 194 -2.95 3.85 -5.08
CA THR A 194 -4.09 4.74 -5.31
C THR A 194 -4.61 4.60 -6.74
N ASP A 195 -5.76 5.19 -7.00
CA ASP A 195 -6.45 5.15 -8.28
C ASP A 195 -5.68 5.85 -9.41
N GLY A 196 -4.81 6.80 -9.07
CA GLY A 196 -3.86 7.40 -10.00
C GLY A 196 -2.87 6.42 -10.65
N ILE A 197 -2.78 5.18 -10.15
CA ILE A 197 -2.04 4.09 -10.79
C ILE A 197 -2.98 3.21 -11.60
N TYR A 198 -3.93 2.51 -10.95
CA TYR A 198 -4.68 1.43 -11.59
C TYR A 198 -5.75 1.92 -12.58
N LYS A 199 -6.22 3.17 -12.48
CA LYS A 199 -7.15 3.75 -13.48
C LYS A 199 -6.44 4.17 -14.78
N PHE A 200 -5.12 4.38 -14.75
CA PHE A 200 -4.34 4.86 -15.90
C PHE A 200 -3.45 3.78 -16.54
N VAL A 201 -3.45 2.57 -15.99
CA VAL A 201 -2.73 1.42 -16.55
C VAL A 201 -3.75 0.33 -16.87
N ASP A 202 -3.67 -0.22 -18.07
CA ASP A 202 -4.49 -1.38 -18.46
C ASP A 202 -4.31 -2.54 -17.46
N ASP A 203 -5.42 -3.18 -17.06
CA ASP A 203 -5.44 -4.18 -15.97
C ASP A 203 -4.55 -5.39 -16.29
N GLU A 204 -4.55 -5.88 -17.53
CA GLU A 204 -3.70 -7.00 -17.94
C GLU A 204 -2.21 -6.62 -17.93
N LEU A 205 -1.91 -5.38 -18.35
CA LEU A 205 -0.55 -4.86 -18.32
C LEU A 205 -0.08 -4.63 -16.89
N LEU A 206 -0.93 -4.09 -16.00
CA LEU A 206 -0.69 -3.95 -14.58
C LEU A 206 -0.31 -5.31 -13.97
N LYS A 207 -1.15 -6.32 -14.14
CA LYS A 207 -0.92 -7.68 -13.64
C LYS A 207 0.39 -8.26 -14.16
N LYS A 208 0.65 -8.12 -15.46
CA LYS A 208 1.89 -8.58 -16.11
C LYS A 208 3.15 -7.95 -15.49
N ILE A 209 3.09 -6.67 -15.15
CA ILE A 209 4.22 -5.98 -14.51
C ILE A 209 4.38 -6.45 -13.06
N LEU A 210 3.28 -6.59 -12.31
CA LEU A 210 3.29 -7.00 -10.91
C LEU A 210 3.86 -8.41 -10.70
N VAL A 211 3.62 -9.36 -11.61
CA VAL A 211 4.20 -10.71 -11.52
C VAL A 211 5.67 -10.77 -11.91
N SER A 212 6.22 -9.73 -12.52
CA SER A 212 7.61 -9.73 -13.00
C SER A 212 8.62 -9.93 -11.87
N HIS A 213 9.77 -10.49 -12.18
CA HIS A 213 10.87 -10.72 -11.22
C HIS A 213 11.82 -9.51 -11.08
N SER A 214 11.39 -8.33 -11.47
CA SER A 214 12.16 -7.09 -11.27
C SER A 214 12.25 -6.74 -9.79
N SER A 215 13.23 -5.89 -9.43
CA SER A 215 13.28 -5.36 -8.07
C SER A 215 12.03 -4.50 -7.78
N PRO A 216 11.58 -4.42 -6.52
CA PRO A 216 10.40 -3.64 -6.12
C PRO A 216 10.39 -2.23 -6.70
N GLN A 217 11.47 -1.48 -6.58
CA GLN A 217 11.54 -0.13 -7.11
C GLN A 217 11.40 -0.10 -8.65
N LYS A 218 12.01 -1.03 -9.38
CA LYS A 218 11.86 -1.10 -10.84
C LYS A 218 10.42 -1.42 -11.28
N ILE A 219 9.64 -2.12 -10.46
CA ILE A 219 8.21 -2.34 -10.71
C ILE A 219 7.45 -1.03 -10.56
N CYS A 220 7.69 -0.28 -9.49
CA CYS A 220 7.12 1.05 -9.30
C CYS A 220 7.48 1.97 -10.47
N ASP A 221 8.75 2.06 -10.83
CA ASP A 221 9.23 2.93 -11.91
C ASP A 221 8.57 2.61 -13.26
N LYS A 222 8.37 1.31 -13.56
CA LYS A 222 7.69 0.88 -14.80
C LYS A 222 6.23 1.31 -14.84
N LEU A 223 5.50 1.16 -13.73
CA LEU A 223 4.10 1.58 -13.65
C LEU A 223 3.96 3.09 -13.76
N VAL A 224 4.83 3.84 -13.08
CA VAL A 224 4.85 5.31 -13.17
C VAL A 224 5.14 5.79 -14.59
N GLN A 225 6.03 5.14 -15.33
CA GLN A 225 6.25 5.51 -16.74
C GLN A 225 4.99 5.35 -17.60
N LEU A 226 4.12 4.37 -17.31
CA LEU A 226 2.84 4.21 -17.99
C LEU A 226 1.85 5.29 -17.57
N VAL A 227 1.75 5.59 -16.28
CA VAL A 227 0.93 6.69 -15.74
C VAL A 227 1.33 8.03 -16.38
N LEU A 228 2.62 8.33 -16.45
CA LEU A 228 3.14 9.55 -17.09
C LEU A 228 2.79 9.62 -18.59
N LYS A 229 2.90 8.50 -19.30
CA LYS A 229 2.48 8.40 -20.71
C LYS A 229 0.98 8.60 -20.91
N ALA A 230 0.17 8.18 -19.94
CA ALA A 230 -1.28 8.40 -19.93
C ALA A 230 -1.67 9.82 -19.50
N GLY A 231 -0.71 10.68 -19.12
CA GLY A 231 -0.92 12.09 -18.78
C GLY A 231 -0.86 12.42 -17.30
N ALA A 232 -0.74 11.41 -16.41
CA ALA A 232 -0.64 11.55 -14.95
C ALA A 232 -1.61 12.64 -14.42
N TYR A 233 -2.89 12.49 -14.72
CA TYR A 233 -3.93 13.49 -14.43
C TYR A 233 -4.29 13.58 -12.96
N ASP A 234 -3.90 12.57 -12.17
CA ASP A 234 -4.14 12.51 -10.73
C ASP A 234 -2.84 12.37 -9.94
N ASN A 235 -2.96 12.53 -8.60
CA ASN A 235 -1.92 12.10 -7.69
C ASN A 235 -1.77 10.58 -7.82
N TYR A 236 -0.58 10.07 -7.63
CA TYR A 236 -0.33 8.64 -7.67
C TYR A 236 0.65 8.21 -6.60
N SER A 237 0.28 7.17 -5.89
CA SER A 237 1.10 6.60 -4.81
C SER A 237 1.05 5.09 -4.85
N MET A 238 2.19 4.45 -4.56
CA MET A 238 2.24 3.01 -4.45
C MET A 238 3.39 2.51 -3.58
N TYR A 239 3.17 1.32 -3.02
CA TYR A 239 4.19 0.42 -2.51
C TYR A 239 4.20 -0.88 -3.30
N TYR A 240 5.38 -1.43 -3.53
CA TYR A 240 5.56 -2.83 -3.91
C TYR A 240 6.44 -3.52 -2.88
N ILE A 241 5.93 -4.57 -2.23
CA ILE A 241 6.48 -5.15 -1.03
C ILE A 241 6.78 -6.63 -1.26
N CYS A 242 8.03 -7.03 -1.00
CA CYS A 242 8.46 -8.42 -0.93
C CYS A 242 8.81 -8.73 0.53
N PRO A 243 7.92 -9.40 1.30
CA PRO A 243 8.16 -9.71 2.71
C PRO A 243 9.40 -10.59 2.93
N GLU A 244 9.59 -11.58 2.08
CA GLU A 244 10.74 -12.45 2.13
C GLU A 244 11.94 -11.81 1.42
N ASN A 245 13.03 -11.61 2.15
CA ASN A 245 14.33 -11.47 1.49
C ASN A 245 14.61 -12.83 0.82
N LYS A 246 14.66 -12.91 -0.51
CA LYS A 246 15.39 -13.99 -1.15
C LYS A 246 16.76 -13.97 -0.48
N LYS A 247 17.10 -14.99 0.33
CA LYS A 247 18.48 -15.26 0.69
C LYS A 247 19.21 -15.20 -0.63
N GLN A 248 20.15 -14.25 -0.78
CA GLN A 248 21.12 -14.33 -1.87
C GLN A 248 21.63 -15.76 -1.81
N ASP A 249 21.33 -16.55 -2.83
CA ASP A 249 21.81 -17.91 -2.94
C ASP A 249 23.29 -17.86 -2.62
N GLY A 250 23.72 -18.66 -1.62
CA GLY A 250 25.08 -18.61 -1.07
C GLY A 250 26.19 -19.02 -2.05
N ARG A 251 25.92 -18.98 -3.35
CA ARG A 251 26.90 -19.22 -4.42
C ARG A 251 27.94 -18.11 -4.53
N THR A 252 27.58 -16.85 -4.20
CA THR A 252 28.57 -15.76 -4.18
C THR A 252 29.50 -15.82 -2.97
N SER A 253 29.02 -16.31 -1.82
CA SER A 253 29.85 -16.50 -0.62
C SER A 253 30.87 -17.66 -0.79
N ALA A 254 30.45 -18.76 -1.42
CA ALA A 254 31.34 -19.89 -1.69
C ALA A 254 32.44 -19.53 -2.70
N PHE A 255 32.13 -18.77 -3.73
CA PHE A 255 33.14 -18.30 -4.71
C PHE A 255 34.16 -17.33 -4.07
N CYS A 256 33.74 -16.45 -3.19
CA CYS A 256 34.61 -15.51 -2.50
C CYS A 256 35.56 -16.25 -1.51
N CYS A 257 35.04 -17.23 -0.78
CA CYS A 257 35.88 -18.06 0.12
C CYS A 257 36.89 -18.93 -0.65
N ILE A 258 36.50 -19.49 -1.78
CA ILE A 258 37.42 -20.29 -2.63
C ILE A 258 38.50 -19.40 -3.26
N ALA A 259 38.13 -18.19 -3.72
CA ALA A 259 39.10 -17.23 -4.26
C ALA A 259 40.10 -16.76 -3.20
N LEU A 260 39.67 -16.50 -1.97
CA LEU A 260 40.53 -16.13 -0.86
C LEU A 260 41.48 -17.29 -0.45
N LEU A 261 40.98 -18.51 -0.45
CA LEU A 261 41.80 -19.71 -0.17
C LEU A 261 42.87 -19.93 -1.26
N LEU A 262 42.51 -19.75 -2.53
CA LEU A 262 43.47 -19.86 -3.65
C LEU A 262 44.52 -18.75 -3.58
N ILE A 263 44.16 -17.52 -3.25
CA ILE A 263 45.13 -16.42 -3.06
C ILE A 263 46.08 -16.74 -1.88
N ALA A 264 45.58 -17.26 -0.77
CA ALA A 264 46.41 -17.64 0.37
C ALA A 264 47.40 -18.77 0.03
N ILE A 265 46.97 -19.76 -0.75
CA ILE A 265 47.83 -20.85 -1.23
C ILE A 265 48.92 -20.33 -2.18
N ILE A 266 48.57 -19.43 -3.11
CA ILE A 266 49.53 -18.82 -4.05
C ILE A 266 50.55 -17.99 -3.29
N LEU A 267 50.12 -17.17 -2.33
CA LEU A 267 51.06 -16.41 -1.49
C LEU A 267 51.97 -17.30 -0.65
N PHE A 268 51.46 -18.41 -0.13
CA PHE A 268 52.29 -19.39 0.62
C PHE A 268 53.34 -20.07 -0.25
N ILE A 269 53.06 -20.31 -1.55
CA ILE A 269 54.00 -20.90 -2.50
C ILE A 269 55.07 -19.88 -2.94
N ILE A 270 54.70 -18.58 -3.07
CA ILE A 270 55.64 -17.54 -3.51
C ILE A 270 56.64 -17.14 -2.40
N PHE A 271 56.22 -17.21 -1.15
CA PHE A 271 57.05 -16.83 0.00
C PHE A 271 57.73 -17.98 0.73
N ARG A 272 57.80 -19.17 0.14
CA ARG A 272 58.57 -20.32 0.58
C ARG A 272 59.72 -20.56 -0.38
#